data_3cace54b8592e717a9070eee1cc7ff14
#
_entry.id   3cace54b8592e717a9070eee1cc7ff14
#
_cell.length_a   1.000
_cell.length_b   1.000
_cell.length_c   1.000
_cell.angle_alpha   90.00
_cell.angle_beta   90.00
_cell.angle_gamma   90.00
#
_symmetry.space_group_name_H-M   'P 1'
#
loop_
_entity.id
_entity.type
_entity.pdbx_description
1 polymer ?
#
loop_
_entity_poly.entity_id
_entity_poly.type
_entity_poly.pdbx_seq_one_letter_code
_entity_poly.pdbx_strand_id
1 'polypeptide(L)'
;RTPVEADDTVNSRAMASILDLLGEGVIGGLVNGARSIFVDDLPIVNEDGSSNFSGISWDFRDGSQDQTPMSGFDFVETPKSINIQLKKSHYVTVSIDNDEADRVRVIMKFPSLRRIDQKTGDTNGTTVEYKFQISNGDSTVVDVVAEGEKNVGIKLTAKKTGVYYRSYELKLPKPGRAYSIRVVRITDDNNGQYLYNDTWVDSIGEIVDTPMNYPNSALVGLKVNSEQFGGSMPSRSYLVRGLKIRVPSNYNEASNTYDGVWDGSFKPLSSSNPAWILFDLLTNSRYGLGQYVSESMIDLGQLYQIGRYCDEEVDDG
;
A
#
# COMPACT_ATOMS: atom_id res chain seq x y z
N ARG A 1 -44.23 -23.90 -7.92
CA ARG A 1 -42.95 -23.41 -8.42
C ARG A 1 -42.02 -23.18 -7.24
N THR A 2 -40.79 -23.69 -7.32
CA THR A 2 -39.78 -23.43 -6.31
C THR A 2 -39.28 -21.99 -6.48
N PRO A 3 -39.16 -21.20 -5.38
CA PRO A 3 -38.56 -19.87 -5.44
C PRO A 3 -37.13 -19.90 -6.01
N VAL A 4 -36.74 -18.91 -6.78
CA VAL A 4 -35.42 -18.77 -7.39
C VAL A 4 -34.69 -17.62 -6.73
N GLU A 5 -33.43 -17.83 -6.36
CA GLU A 5 -32.52 -16.80 -5.87
C GLU A 5 -31.58 -16.38 -7.00
N ALA A 6 -31.55 -15.09 -7.33
CA ALA A 6 -30.57 -14.53 -8.26
C ALA A 6 -29.17 -14.55 -7.66
N ASP A 7 -28.14 -14.67 -8.49
CA ASP A 7 -26.74 -14.62 -8.09
C ASP A 7 -26.36 -13.25 -7.51
N ASP A 8 -25.35 -13.22 -6.63
CA ASP A 8 -24.76 -11.98 -6.13
C ASP A 8 -24.07 -11.24 -7.28
N THR A 9 -24.39 -9.95 -7.41
CA THR A 9 -23.90 -9.11 -8.53
C THR A 9 -22.72 -8.21 -8.12
N VAL A 10 -22.42 -8.11 -6.83
CA VAL A 10 -21.34 -7.29 -6.30
C VAL A 10 -20.56 -8.03 -5.21
N ASN A 11 -19.26 -7.76 -5.17
CA ASN A 11 -18.37 -8.21 -4.11
C ASN A 11 -17.60 -7.01 -3.56
N SER A 12 -17.38 -6.99 -2.26
CA SER A 12 -16.51 -6.01 -1.62
C SER A 12 -15.08 -6.23 -2.10
N ARG A 13 -14.36 -5.16 -2.37
CA ARG A 13 -12.93 -5.21 -2.65
C ARG A 13 -12.24 -4.40 -1.57
N ALA A 14 -11.68 -5.07 -0.59
CA ALA A 14 -10.85 -4.42 0.40
C ALA A 14 -9.40 -4.49 -0.08
N MET A 15 -8.85 -3.35 -0.54
CA MET A 15 -7.45 -3.22 -0.91
C MET A 15 -6.64 -2.83 0.31
N ALA A 16 -5.64 -3.64 0.65
CA ALA A 16 -4.65 -3.29 1.65
C ALA A 16 -3.42 -2.69 0.93
N SER A 17 -3.00 -1.51 1.37
CA SER A 17 -1.74 -0.88 0.96
C SER A 17 -0.71 -1.10 2.05
N ILE A 18 0.40 -1.73 1.71
CA ILE A 18 1.45 -2.14 2.64
C ILE A 18 2.76 -1.50 2.18
N LEU A 19 3.47 -0.88 3.11
CA LEU A 19 4.79 -0.33 2.86
C LEU A 19 5.78 -1.00 3.80
N ASP A 20 6.67 -1.83 3.25
CA ASP A 20 7.68 -2.56 4.01
C ASP A 20 9.05 -1.92 3.83
N LEU A 21 9.73 -1.65 4.95
CA LEU A 21 11.12 -1.21 4.98
C LEU A 21 12.04 -2.43 4.88
N LEU A 22 12.85 -2.48 3.82
CA LEU A 22 13.81 -3.56 3.59
C LEU A 22 15.16 -3.31 4.26
N GLY A 23 15.57 -2.05 4.31
CA GLY A 23 16.85 -1.67 4.90
C GLY A 23 17.11 -0.18 4.84
N GLU A 24 18.09 0.25 5.60
CA GLU A 24 18.61 1.61 5.61
C GLU A 24 19.83 1.70 4.69
N GLY A 25 19.86 2.70 3.82
CA GLY A 25 20.90 2.89 2.80
C GLY A 25 20.54 2.24 1.46
N VAL A 26 21.44 2.41 0.49
CA VAL A 26 21.21 1.91 -0.87
C VAL A 26 21.49 0.42 -0.95
N ILE A 27 20.49 -0.37 -1.31
CA ILE A 27 20.65 -1.82 -1.53
C ILE A 27 20.88 -2.14 -3.00
N GLY A 28 21.34 -3.37 -3.29
CA GLY A 28 21.55 -3.86 -4.66
C GLY A 28 20.26 -4.12 -5.44
N GLY A 29 19.11 -4.03 -4.77
CA GLY A 29 17.78 -4.19 -5.36
C GLY A 29 17.20 -5.60 -5.19
N LEU A 30 16.05 -5.81 -5.80
CA LEU A 30 15.41 -7.12 -5.88
C LEU A 30 16.19 -8.03 -6.86
N VAL A 31 16.53 -9.25 -6.46
CA VAL A 31 17.39 -10.16 -7.26
C VAL A 31 16.79 -10.46 -8.63
N ASN A 32 15.47 -10.74 -8.68
CA ASN A 32 14.73 -11.10 -9.89
C ASN A 32 13.49 -10.20 -10.10
N GLY A 33 13.54 -8.94 -9.66
CA GLY A 33 12.39 -8.03 -9.73
C GLY A 33 11.16 -8.57 -9.01
N ALA A 34 9.99 -8.57 -9.65
CA ALA A 34 8.74 -9.05 -9.06
C ALA A 34 8.78 -10.50 -8.54
N ARG A 35 9.60 -11.37 -9.15
CA ARG A 35 9.78 -12.77 -8.70
C ARG A 35 10.49 -12.89 -7.35
N SER A 36 11.08 -11.81 -6.88
CA SER A 36 11.75 -11.75 -5.57
C SER A 36 10.83 -11.24 -4.45
N ILE A 37 9.57 -10.98 -4.75
CA ILE A 37 8.55 -10.58 -3.78
C ILE A 37 7.64 -11.78 -3.54
N PHE A 38 7.56 -12.23 -2.30
CA PHE A 38 6.76 -13.39 -1.90
C PHE A 38 5.64 -12.95 -0.96
N VAL A 39 4.46 -13.48 -1.19
CA VAL A 39 3.26 -13.29 -0.36
C VAL A 39 2.76 -14.69 0.02
N ASP A 40 2.68 -15.00 1.32
CA ASP A 40 2.39 -16.33 1.85
C ASP A 40 3.25 -17.42 1.16
N ASP A 41 4.58 -17.14 1.09
CA ASP A 41 5.63 -18.00 0.51
C ASP A 41 5.50 -18.25 -1.01
N LEU A 42 4.55 -17.60 -1.69
CA LEU A 42 4.42 -17.68 -3.15
C LEU A 42 4.95 -16.39 -3.81
N PRO A 43 5.76 -16.48 -4.87
CA PRO A 43 6.19 -15.29 -5.61
C PRO A 43 4.99 -14.60 -6.24
N ILE A 44 4.99 -13.26 -6.28
CA ILE A 44 3.87 -12.55 -6.90
C ILE A 44 3.81 -12.75 -8.42
N VAL A 45 4.94 -13.08 -9.05
CA VAL A 45 5.08 -13.42 -10.47
C VAL A 45 5.94 -14.68 -10.61
N ASN A 46 5.47 -15.64 -11.37
CA ASN A 46 6.17 -16.89 -11.70
C ASN A 46 7.28 -16.67 -12.75
N GLU A 47 8.09 -17.70 -13.01
CA GLU A 47 9.15 -17.67 -14.03
C GLU A 47 8.61 -17.45 -15.46
N ASP A 48 7.42 -17.96 -15.74
CA ASP A 48 6.73 -17.79 -17.03
C ASP A 48 6.06 -16.42 -17.21
N GLY A 49 6.15 -15.53 -16.19
CA GLY A 49 5.55 -14.21 -16.18
C GLY A 49 4.07 -14.19 -15.73
N SER A 50 3.48 -15.32 -15.42
CA SER A 50 2.12 -15.38 -14.87
C SER A 50 2.07 -14.86 -13.43
N SER A 51 0.96 -14.23 -13.04
CA SER A 51 0.76 -13.75 -11.67
C SER A 51 0.04 -14.80 -10.83
N ASN A 52 0.53 -15.04 -9.61
CA ASN A 52 -0.15 -15.91 -8.64
C ASN A 52 -1.32 -15.22 -7.93
N PHE A 53 -1.42 -13.91 -8.03
CA PHE A 53 -2.45 -13.13 -7.34
C PHE A 53 -3.18 -12.20 -8.30
N SER A 54 -4.49 -12.07 -8.18
CA SER A 54 -5.27 -11.12 -8.96
C SER A 54 -5.29 -9.74 -8.31
N GLY A 55 -5.07 -8.69 -9.11
CA GLY A 55 -5.17 -7.31 -8.63
C GLY A 55 -4.09 -6.91 -7.62
N ILE A 56 -2.93 -7.61 -7.62
CA ILE A 56 -1.75 -7.16 -6.90
C ILE A 56 -1.01 -6.11 -7.73
N SER A 57 -0.53 -5.06 -7.06
CA SER A 57 0.41 -4.10 -7.63
C SER A 57 1.54 -3.84 -6.64
N TRP A 58 2.71 -3.51 -7.16
CA TRP A 58 3.90 -3.28 -6.36
C TRP A 58 4.75 -2.17 -6.94
N ASP A 59 5.55 -1.55 -6.08
CA ASP A 59 6.56 -0.58 -6.43
C ASP A 59 7.78 -0.72 -5.50
N PHE A 60 8.95 -0.27 -5.92
CA PHE A 60 10.20 -0.46 -5.20
C PHE A 60 11.06 0.81 -5.22
N ARG A 61 11.73 1.06 -4.10
CA ARG A 61 12.77 2.09 -3.95
C ARG A 61 14.02 1.46 -3.35
N ASP A 62 15.17 1.76 -3.95
CA ASP A 62 16.45 1.14 -3.59
C ASP A 62 17.15 1.77 -2.38
N GLY A 63 16.62 2.88 -1.84
CA GLY A 63 17.21 3.61 -0.73
C GLY A 63 18.15 4.74 -1.15
N SER A 64 18.10 5.19 -2.40
CA SER A 64 18.87 6.35 -2.83
C SER A 64 18.40 7.64 -2.16
N GLN A 65 19.31 8.64 -2.06
CA GLN A 65 19.03 9.92 -1.39
C GLN A 65 17.96 10.74 -2.13
N ASP A 66 17.92 10.63 -3.45
CA ASP A 66 17.10 11.40 -4.38
C ASP A 66 15.94 10.57 -4.97
N GLN A 67 15.59 9.44 -4.33
CA GLN A 67 14.50 8.60 -4.82
C GLN A 67 13.16 9.36 -4.83
N THR A 68 12.34 9.02 -5.82
CA THR A 68 11.01 9.63 -5.98
C THR A 68 9.98 9.01 -5.04
N PRO A 69 8.89 9.72 -4.69
CA PRO A 69 7.77 9.14 -3.96
C PRO A 69 7.25 7.87 -4.64
N MET A 70 6.75 6.95 -3.83
CA MET A 70 6.19 5.69 -4.30
C MET A 70 4.72 5.88 -4.68
N SER A 71 4.37 5.59 -5.94
CA SER A 71 3.03 5.82 -6.45
C SER A 71 1.96 5.06 -5.67
N GLY A 72 0.96 5.81 -5.18
CA GLY A 72 -0.15 5.26 -4.39
C GLY A 72 0.19 4.92 -2.94
N PHE A 73 1.36 5.38 -2.44
CA PHE A 73 1.79 5.39 -1.05
C PHE A 73 2.19 6.80 -0.61
N ASP A 74 1.72 7.78 -1.33
CA ASP A 74 1.98 9.19 -1.20
C ASP A 74 0.92 9.91 -0.34
N PHE A 75 0.32 9.19 0.58
CA PHE A 75 -0.67 9.74 1.52
C PHE A 75 -0.62 9.04 2.88
N VAL A 76 -1.05 9.74 3.90
CA VAL A 76 -1.30 9.20 5.24
C VAL A 76 -2.81 9.19 5.47
N GLU A 77 -3.36 8.06 5.91
CA GLU A 77 -4.78 7.93 6.23
C GLU A 77 -4.98 7.63 7.71
N THR A 78 -5.81 8.44 8.37
CA THR A 78 -6.22 8.24 9.75
C THR A 78 -7.66 7.73 9.78
N PRO A 79 -7.89 6.43 10.05
CA PRO A 79 -9.24 5.86 10.06
C PRO A 79 -10.00 6.22 11.35
N LYS A 80 -11.32 6.45 11.22
CA LYS A 80 -12.25 6.72 12.30
C LYS A 80 -13.49 5.86 12.12
N SER A 81 -13.78 4.98 13.08
CA SER A 81 -14.98 4.15 13.06
C SER A 81 -16.23 4.98 13.36
N ILE A 82 -17.29 4.81 12.60
CA ILE A 82 -18.57 5.54 12.71
C ILE A 82 -19.69 4.59 13.06
N ASN A 83 -19.92 3.55 12.25
CA ASN A 83 -20.92 2.50 12.40
C ASN A 83 -22.33 3.02 12.72
N ILE A 84 -22.79 4.03 11.97
CA ILE A 84 -24.13 4.63 12.13
C ILE A 84 -25.01 4.25 10.95
N GLN A 85 -26.24 3.78 11.24
CA GLN A 85 -27.23 3.48 10.21
C GLN A 85 -27.72 4.77 9.55
N LEU A 86 -27.68 4.80 8.22
CA LEU A 86 -28.16 5.91 7.41
C LEU A 86 -29.64 5.75 7.10
N LYS A 87 -30.45 6.68 7.58
CA LYS A 87 -31.90 6.73 7.37
C LYS A 87 -32.28 7.92 6.46
N LYS A 88 -33.38 7.80 5.72
CA LYS A 88 -33.89 8.92 4.89
C LYS A 88 -34.27 10.14 5.74
N SER A 89 -34.79 9.90 6.94
CA SER A 89 -35.19 10.95 7.88
C SER A 89 -34.01 11.64 8.59
N HIS A 90 -32.85 11.00 8.63
CA HIS A 90 -31.67 11.48 9.39
C HIS A 90 -30.40 11.22 8.60
N TYR A 91 -29.75 12.29 8.16
CA TYR A 91 -28.42 12.22 7.57
C TYR A 91 -27.35 11.95 8.65
N VAL A 92 -26.27 11.31 8.26
CA VAL A 92 -25.10 11.12 9.13
C VAL A 92 -24.13 12.27 8.85
N THR A 93 -23.71 12.97 9.91
CA THR A 93 -22.68 14.01 9.82
C THR A 93 -21.46 13.59 10.62
N VAL A 94 -20.28 13.68 10.03
CA VAL A 94 -19.00 13.37 10.65
C VAL A 94 -18.07 14.56 10.48
N SER A 95 -17.53 15.06 11.58
CA SER A 95 -16.51 16.12 11.57
C SER A 95 -15.16 15.56 11.14
N ILE A 96 -14.44 16.32 10.36
CA ILE A 96 -13.04 16.08 10.00
C ILE A 96 -12.19 16.78 11.06
N ASP A 97 -11.39 15.99 11.76
CA ASP A 97 -10.62 16.48 12.91
C ASP A 97 -9.23 17.01 12.48
N ASN A 98 -8.73 16.52 11.33
CA ASN A 98 -7.47 16.98 10.76
C ASN A 98 -7.71 18.09 9.72
N ASP A 99 -7.28 19.30 10.03
CA ASP A 99 -7.41 20.48 9.17
C ASP A 99 -6.46 20.45 7.96
N GLU A 100 -5.42 19.59 7.99
CA GLU A 100 -4.51 19.36 6.86
C GLU A 100 -5.03 18.31 5.88
N ALA A 101 -6.19 17.68 6.15
CA ALA A 101 -6.74 16.66 5.27
C ALA A 101 -7.08 17.24 3.88
N ASP A 102 -6.59 16.57 2.84
CA ASP A 102 -6.87 16.90 1.43
C ASP A 102 -8.09 16.14 0.91
N ARG A 103 -8.29 14.91 1.41
CA ARG A 103 -9.36 14.00 0.99
C ARG A 103 -9.95 13.26 2.20
N VAL A 104 -11.17 12.77 2.00
CA VAL A 104 -11.83 11.88 2.95
C VAL A 104 -12.30 10.63 2.24
N ARG A 105 -11.94 9.48 2.75
CA ARG A 105 -12.52 8.20 2.34
C ARG A 105 -13.72 7.88 3.20
N VAL A 106 -14.87 7.62 2.59
CA VAL A 106 -16.09 7.20 3.27
C VAL A 106 -16.36 5.74 2.92
N ILE A 107 -16.45 4.88 3.92
CA ILE A 107 -16.79 3.47 3.74
C ILE A 107 -18.26 3.28 4.08
N MET A 108 -19.04 2.88 3.06
CA MET A 108 -20.45 2.52 3.19
C MET A 108 -20.58 1.01 3.36
N LYS A 109 -21.47 0.59 4.28
CA LYS A 109 -21.76 -0.82 4.55
C LYS A 109 -23.25 -1.12 4.30
N PHE A 110 -23.47 -2.21 3.61
CA PHE A 110 -24.79 -2.74 3.27
C PHE A 110 -24.87 -4.17 3.81
N PRO A 111 -25.64 -4.42 4.91
CA PRO A 111 -25.76 -5.75 5.50
C PRO A 111 -26.32 -6.79 4.50
N SER A 112 -27.22 -6.35 3.64
CA SER A 112 -27.74 -7.13 2.51
C SER A 112 -28.38 -6.18 1.49
N LEU A 113 -28.35 -6.54 0.21
CA LEU A 113 -29.03 -5.82 -0.88
C LEU A 113 -29.87 -6.80 -1.67
N ARG A 114 -31.14 -6.98 -1.28
CA ARG A 114 -32.06 -7.91 -1.93
C ARG A 114 -33.51 -7.53 -1.71
N ARG A 115 -34.35 -8.01 -2.62
CA ARG A 115 -35.81 -7.93 -2.53
C ARG A 115 -36.42 -9.28 -2.80
N ILE A 116 -37.35 -9.70 -1.97
CA ILE A 116 -38.10 -10.95 -2.12
C ILE A 116 -39.44 -10.61 -2.76
N ASP A 117 -39.79 -11.26 -3.86
CA ASP A 117 -41.09 -11.14 -4.47
C ASP A 117 -42.14 -11.87 -3.60
N GLN A 118 -43.17 -11.14 -3.17
CA GLN A 118 -44.16 -11.69 -2.24
C GLN A 118 -45.04 -12.77 -2.85
N LYS A 119 -45.17 -12.83 -4.17
CA LYS A 119 -46.03 -13.80 -4.86
C LYS A 119 -45.30 -15.08 -5.20
N THR A 120 -44.05 -14.93 -5.67
CA THR A 120 -43.25 -16.06 -6.16
C THR A 120 -42.22 -16.57 -5.15
N GLY A 121 -41.85 -15.75 -4.18
CA GLY A 121 -40.74 -16.00 -3.25
C GLY A 121 -39.36 -15.76 -3.86
N ASP A 122 -39.28 -15.35 -5.12
CA ASP A 122 -38.01 -15.15 -5.81
C ASP A 122 -37.23 -14.01 -5.17
N THR A 123 -35.92 -14.21 -5.03
CA THR A 123 -35.02 -13.19 -4.46
C THR A 123 -34.23 -12.51 -5.57
N ASN A 124 -34.40 -11.20 -5.67
CA ASN A 124 -33.77 -10.34 -6.67
C ASN A 124 -32.95 -9.22 -6.01
N GLY A 125 -32.19 -8.47 -6.83
CA GLY A 125 -31.49 -7.28 -6.40
C GLY A 125 -32.42 -6.12 -6.03
N THR A 126 -31.85 -5.14 -5.34
CA THR A 126 -32.52 -3.88 -4.99
C THR A 126 -31.64 -2.68 -5.28
N THR A 127 -32.22 -1.49 -5.16
CA THR A 127 -31.52 -0.22 -5.42
C THR A 127 -31.50 0.61 -4.15
N VAL A 128 -30.32 1.21 -3.88
CA VAL A 128 -30.15 2.25 -2.85
C VAL A 128 -29.54 3.47 -3.51
N GLU A 129 -30.07 4.65 -3.16
CA GLU A 129 -29.58 5.92 -3.66
C GLU A 129 -29.25 6.85 -2.49
N TYR A 130 -28.07 7.46 -2.53
CA TYR A 130 -27.54 8.36 -1.51
C TYR A 130 -26.58 9.36 -2.13
N LYS A 131 -26.23 10.41 -1.39
CA LYS A 131 -25.26 11.42 -1.80
C LYS A 131 -24.37 11.88 -0.65
N PHE A 132 -23.26 12.48 -1.03
CA PHE A 132 -22.32 13.13 -0.12
C PHE A 132 -22.41 14.64 -0.22
N GLN A 133 -22.24 15.30 0.93
CA GLN A 133 -22.19 16.75 1.04
C GLN A 133 -21.02 17.13 1.94
N ILE A 134 -20.41 18.27 1.68
CA ILE A 134 -19.40 18.89 2.54
C ILE A 134 -19.98 20.16 3.13
N SER A 135 -19.78 20.34 4.43
CA SER A 135 -20.08 21.58 5.14
C SER A 135 -18.77 22.17 5.69
N ASN A 136 -18.60 23.48 5.53
CA ASN A 136 -17.39 24.22 5.92
C ASN A 136 -17.57 25.03 7.21
N GLY A 137 -18.32 24.55 8.17
CA GLY A 137 -18.46 25.19 9.48
C GLY A 137 -19.29 26.50 9.52
N ASP A 138 -19.48 27.18 8.38
CA ASP A 138 -20.30 28.40 8.24
C ASP A 138 -21.74 28.10 7.82
N SER A 139 -22.20 26.89 8.00
CA SER A 139 -23.53 26.36 7.61
C SER A 139 -23.74 26.20 6.10
N THR A 140 -22.79 26.53 5.27
CA THR A 140 -22.85 26.25 3.83
C THR A 140 -22.64 24.76 3.58
N VAL A 141 -23.62 24.12 2.96
CA VAL A 141 -23.59 22.70 2.60
C VAL A 141 -23.57 22.57 1.09
N VAL A 142 -22.58 21.89 0.56
CA VAL A 142 -22.39 21.69 -0.88
C VAL A 142 -22.42 20.21 -1.22
N ASP A 143 -23.19 19.87 -2.24
CA ASP A 143 -23.19 18.53 -2.81
C ASP A 143 -21.84 18.26 -3.50
N VAL A 144 -21.27 17.06 -3.29
CA VAL A 144 -19.99 16.66 -3.89
C VAL A 144 -20.13 15.38 -4.68
N VAL A 145 -19.35 15.29 -5.76
CA VAL A 145 -19.21 14.08 -6.56
C VAL A 145 -18.00 13.30 -6.01
N ALA A 146 -18.24 12.05 -5.64
CA ALA A 146 -17.13 11.18 -5.20
C ALA A 146 -16.21 10.84 -6.38
N GLU A 147 -14.93 10.65 -6.10
CA GLU A 147 -13.95 10.34 -7.14
C GLU A 147 -14.34 9.05 -7.89
N GLY A 148 -14.25 9.10 -9.22
CA GLY A 148 -14.68 8.00 -10.10
C GLY A 148 -16.19 7.93 -10.36
N GLU A 149 -17.01 8.69 -9.64
CA GLU A 149 -18.45 8.81 -9.92
C GLU A 149 -18.73 9.95 -10.91
N LYS A 150 -19.88 9.88 -11.60
CA LYS A 150 -20.28 10.90 -12.60
C LYS A 150 -21.30 11.88 -12.08
N ASN A 151 -22.05 11.50 -11.06
CA ASN A 151 -23.19 12.25 -10.53
C ASN A 151 -23.06 12.43 -9.01
N VAL A 152 -23.68 13.48 -8.50
CA VAL A 152 -23.84 13.73 -7.06
C VAL A 152 -24.62 12.59 -6.38
N GLY A 153 -25.73 12.16 -6.98
CA GLY A 153 -26.53 11.03 -6.52
C GLY A 153 -25.91 9.71 -6.96
N ILE A 154 -25.54 8.90 -6.00
CA ILE A 154 -24.97 7.56 -6.23
C ILE A 154 -26.09 6.55 -6.17
N LYS A 155 -26.33 5.88 -7.29
CA LYS A 155 -27.35 4.84 -7.43
C LYS A 155 -26.69 3.47 -7.48
N LEU A 156 -26.77 2.73 -6.38
CA LEU A 156 -26.27 1.36 -6.28
C LEU A 156 -27.43 0.38 -6.51
N THR A 157 -27.43 -0.30 -7.64
CA THR A 157 -28.35 -1.41 -7.93
C THR A 157 -27.59 -2.71 -7.88
N ALA A 158 -27.93 -3.56 -6.93
CA ALA A 158 -27.20 -4.79 -6.71
C ALA A 158 -28.05 -5.88 -6.01
N LYS A 159 -27.66 -7.13 -6.17
CA LYS A 159 -28.07 -8.26 -5.34
C LYS A 159 -26.88 -8.71 -4.52
N LYS A 160 -27.04 -8.75 -3.20
CA LYS A 160 -26.06 -9.30 -2.28
C LYS A 160 -26.77 -9.88 -1.05
N THR A 161 -26.50 -11.14 -0.76
CA THR A 161 -27.10 -11.81 0.42
C THR A 161 -26.33 -11.50 1.69
N GLY A 162 -25.00 -11.44 1.62
CA GLY A 162 -24.13 -11.07 2.74
C GLY A 162 -23.78 -9.58 2.79
N VAL A 163 -22.91 -9.23 3.71
CA VAL A 163 -22.44 -7.86 3.90
C VAL A 163 -21.63 -7.40 2.67
N TYR A 164 -21.89 -6.17 2.23
CA TYR A 164 -21.17 -5.51 1.14
C TYR A 164 -20.62 -4.17 1.61
N TYR A 165 -19.34 -3.91 1.34
CA TYR A 165 -18.69 -2.64 1.60
C TYR A 165 -18.33 -1.94 0.29
N ARG A 166 -18.49 -0.62 0.28
CA ARG A 166 -18.06 0.23 -0.83
C ARG A 166 -17.43 1.51 -0.30
N SER A 167 -16.23 1.83 -0.79
CA SER A 167 -15.50 3.04 -0.43
C SER A 167 -15.67 4.13 -1.47
N TYR A 168 -15.66 5.38 -1.01
CA TYR A 168 -15.71 6.58 -1.84
C TYR A 168 -14.68 7.58 -1.33
N GLU A 169 -13.96 8.21 -2.23
CA GLU A 169 -13.05 9.30 -1.91
C GLU A 169 -13.69 10.64 -2.29
N LEU A 170 -13.65 11.57 -1.35
CA LEU A 170 -14.18 12.92 -1.49
C LEU A 170 -13.01 13.90 -1.33
N LYS A 171 -12.79 14.73 -2.34
CA LYS A 171 -11.78 15.79 -2.28
C LYS A 171 -12.30 16.94 -1.46
N LEU A 172 -11.52 17.41 -0.48
CA LEU A 172 -11.85 18.60 0.30
C LEU A 172 -11.50 19.86 -0.51
N PRO A 173 -12.32 20.93 -0.42
CA PRO A 173 -12.14 22.12 -1.25
C PRO A 173 -10.80 22.86 -1.01
N LYS A 174 -10.38 22.95 0.23
CA LYS A 174 -9.10 23.57 0.65
C LYS A 174 -8.63 22.98 1.97
N PRO A 175 -7.36 22.60 2.13
CA PRO A 175 -6.79 22.27 3.45
C PRO A 175 -6.77 23.51 4.37
N GLY A 176 -6.62 23.28 5.68
CA GLY A 176 -6.56 24.32 6.68
C GLY A 176 -7.91 24.88 7.14
N ARG A 177 -9.00 24.12 6.98
CA ARG A 177 -10.33 24.46 7.45
C ARG A 177 -11.05 23.29 8.09
N ALA A 178 -11.89 23.58 9.07
CA ALA A 178 -12.78 22.59 9.65
C ALA A 178 -13.90 22.24 8.66
N TYR A 179 -14.00 20.97 8.30
CA TYR A 179 -15.08 20.44 7.48
C TYR A 179 -15.87 19.38 8.23
N SER A 180 -17.08 19.15 7.77
CA SER A 180 -17.83 17.93 8.10
C SER A 180 -18.39 17.32 6.83
N ILE A 181 -18.36 16.00 6.80
CA ILE A 181 -18.99 15.20 5.73
C ILE A 181 -20.37 14.84 6.18
N ARG A 182 -21.35 15.10 5.29
CA ARG A 182 -22.74 14.69 5.49
C ARG A 182 -23.09 13.64 4.45
N VAL A 183 -23.61 12.51 4.90
CA VAL A 183 -24.14 11.45 4.04
C VAL A 183 -25.65 11.47 4.13
N VAL A 184 -26.30 11.59 2.97
CA VAL A 184 -27.75 11.74 2.85
C VAL A 184 -28.33 10.58 2.04
N ARG A 185 -29.30 9.85 2.61
CA ARG A 185 -30.04 8.81 1.92
C ARG A 185 -31.20 9.43 1.13
N ILE A 186 -31.36 9.00 -0.13
CA ILE A 186 -32.41 9.44 -1.03
C ILE A 186 -33.54 8.40 -1.09
N THR A 187 -33.15 7.13 -1.20
CA THR A 187 -34.10 5.99 -1.21
C THR A 187 -34.84 5.87 0.12
N ASP A 188 -36.12 5.49 0.07
CA ASP A 188 -36.91 5.21 1.25
C ASP A 188 -36.31 4.11 2.13
N ASP A 189 -36.55 4.24 3.43
CA ASP A 189 -36.13 3.22 4.40
C ASP A 189 -36.93 1.93 4.20
N ASN A 190 -36.32 0.83 4.57
CA ASN A 190 -36.98 -0.46 4.60
C ASN A 190 -38.04 -0.49 5.72
N ASN A 191 -39.30 -0.68 5.35
CA ASN A 191 -40.44 -0.80 6.27
C ASN A 191 -41.08 -2.20 6.22
N GLY A 192 -40.47 -3.18 5.55
CA GLY A 192 -41.10 -4.48 5.31
C GLY A 192 -40.17 -5.66 5.38
N GLN A 193 -40.77 -6.85 5.49
CA GLN A 193 -40.04 -8.12 5.61
C GLN A 193 -39.41 -8.61 4.29
N TYR A 194 -39.69 -7.92 3.17
CA TYR A 194 -39.34 -8.40 1.82
C TYR A 194 -38.30 -7.52 1.12
N LEU A 195 -37.87 -6.42 1.75
CA LEU A 195 -36.88 -5.50 1.22
C LEU A 195 -35.73 -5.37 2.19
N TYR A 196 -34.51 -5.65 1.72
CA TYR A 196 -33.26 -5.56 2.47
C TYR A 196 -32.37 -4.54 1.76
N ASN A 197 -32.39 -3.29 2.25
CA ASN A 197 -31.62 -2.19 1.68
C ASN A 197 -31.04 -1.26 2.78
N ASP A 198 -30.88 -1.79 3.98
CA ASP A 198 -30.25 -1.03 5.06
C ASP A 198 -28.85 -0.58 4.65
N THR A 199 -28.55 0.67 4.98
CA THR A 199 -27.30 1.33 4.60
C THR A 199 -26.67 1.93 5.84
N TRP A 200 -25.36 1.82 5.97
CA TRP A 200 -24.60 2.31 7.11
C TRP A 200 -23.41 3.13 6.61
N VAL A 201 -23.04 4.15 7.37
CA VAL A 201 -21.72 4.76 7.31
C VAL A 201 -20.86 3.97 8.28
N ASP A 202 -19.96 3.14 7.77
CA ASP A 202 -19.14 2.24 8.58
C ASP A 202 -17.97 2.98 9.21
N SER A 203 -17.19 3.65 8.39
CA SER A 203 -16.01 4.40 8.81
C SER A 203 -15.69 5.53 7.84
N ILE A 204 -14.84 6.46 8.28
CA ILE A 204 -14.18 7.43 7.42
C ILE A 204 -12.66 7.33 7.62
N GLY A 205 -11.90 7.71 6.59
CA GLY A 205 -10.46 7.92 6.65
C GLY A 205 -10.13 9.35 6.26
N GLU A 206 -9.45 10.08 7.13
CA GLU A 206 -8.92 11.41 6.84
C GLU A 206 -7.57 11.24 6.15
N ILE A 207 -7.42 11.76 4.93
CA ILE A 207 -6.27 11.54 4.06
C ILE A 207 -5.54 12.86 3.85
N VAL A 208 -4.24 12.85 4.20
CA VAL A 208 -3.29 13.92 3.88
C VAL A 208 -2.41 13.43 2.73
N ASP A 209 -2.43 14.13 1.61
CA ASP A 209 -1.60 13.84 0.45
C ASP A 209 -0.19 14.40 0.70
N THR A 210 0.71 13.55 1.17
CA THR A 210 2.09 13.92 1.46
C THR A 210 3.03 13.01 0.68
N PRO A 211 3.63 13.47 -0.41
CA PRO A 211 4.61 12.70 -1.15
C PRO A 211 5.87 12.50 -0.30
N MET A 212 6.05 11.31 0.24
CA MET A 212 7.20 10.93 1.06
C MET A 212 8.23 10.19 0.21
N ASN A 213 9.43 10.77 0.10
CA ASN A 213 10.52 10.16 -0.68
C ASN A 213 11.27 9.08 0.11
N TYR A 214 11.21 9.11 1.45
CA TYR A 214 11.95 8.20 2.34
C TYR A 214 13.45 8.07 1.97
N PRO A 215 14.21 9.18 1.90
CA PRO A 215 15.61 9.13 1.49
C PRO A 215 16.40 8.16 2.38
N ASN A 216 17.35 7.44 1.81
CA ASN A 216 18.16 6.40 2.45
C ASN A 216 17.35 5.21 3.03
N SER A 217 16.14 4.97 2.57
CA SER A 217 15.31 3.83 3.00
C SER A 217 14.91 3.00 1.79
N ALA A 218 15.37 1.75 1.74
CA ALA A 218 14.95 0.81 0.71
C ALA A 218 13.58 0.24 1.06
N LEU A 219 12.61 0.35 0.16
CA LEU A 219 11.20 0.09 0.42
C LEU A 219 10.56 -0.76 -0.67
N VAL A 220 9.63 -1.62 -0.28
CA VAL A 220 8.65 -2.23 -1.18
C VAL A 220 7.25 -1.79 -0.77
N GLY A 221 6.51 -1.25 -1.72
CA GLY A 221 5.09 -1.00 -1.59
C GLY A 221 4.28 -2.11 -2.27
N LEU A 222 3.29 -2.64 -1.59
CA LEU A 222 2.37 -3.65 -2.10
C LEU A 222 0.93 -3.19 -1.92
N LYS A 223 0.12 -3.33 -2.97
CA LYS A 223 -1.34 -3.25 -2.86
C LYS A 223 -1.91 -4.61 -3.16
N VAL A 224 -2.66 -5.16 -2.23
CA VAL A 224 -3.24 -6.51 -2.32
C VAL A 224 -4.74 -6.47 -2.07
N ASN A 225 -5.48 -7.32 -2.76
CA ASN A 225 -6.89 -7.54 -2.44
C ASN A 225 -6.98 -8.48 -1.22
N SER A 226 -7.42 -7.95 -0.08
CA SER A 226 -7.48 -8.69 1.19
C SER A 226 -8.44 -9.88 1.18
N GLU A 227 -9.41 -9.92 0.25
CA GLU A 227 -10.32 -11.06 0.13
C GLU A 227 -9.58 -12.36 -0.25
N GLN A 228 -8.47 -12.27 -0.98
CA GLN A 228 -7.66 -13.43 -1.35
C GLN A 228 -6.94 -14.07 -0.16
N PHE A 229 -6.84 -13.34 0.95
CA PHE A 229 -6.15 -13.73 2.18
C PHE A 229 -7.10 -13.91 3.37
N GLY A 230 -8.40 -14.14 3.09
CA GLY A 230 -9.39 -14.34 4.14
C GLY A 230 -9.61 -13.12 5.04
N GLY A 231 -9.25 -11.92 4.57
CA GLY A 231 -9.36 -10.68 5.34
C GLY A 231 -8.23 -10.45 6.34
N SER A 232 -7.23 -11.34 6.40
CA SER A 232 -6.02 -11.16 7.21
C SER A 232 -4.88 -10.56 6.38
N MET A 233 -3.89 -10.00 7.07
CA MET A 233 -2.66 -9.52 6.45
C MET A 233 -1.79 -10.73 6.08
N PRO A 234 -1.42 -10.92 4.79
CA PRO A 234 -0.55 -12.03 4.40
C PRO A 234 0.88 -11.85 4.93
N SER A 235 1.61 -12.94 5.09
CA SER A 235 3.06 -12.91 5.31
C SER A 235 3.77 -12.39 4.07
N ARG A 236 4.90 -11.71 4.24
CA ARG A 236 5.69 -11.18 3.13
C ARG A 236 7.17 -11.46 3.35
N SER A 237 7.85 -11.84 2.29
CA SER A 237 9.30 -11.98 2.27
C SER A 237 9.89 -11.49 0.95
N TYR A 238 11.15 -11.09 0.98
CA TYR A 238 11.82 -10.43 -0.13
C TYR A 238 13.20 -11.02 -0.35
N LEU A 239 13.54 -11.37 -1.59
CA LEU A 239 14.88 -11.77 -1.97
C LEU A 239 15.62 -10.54 -2.53
N VAL A 240 16.52 -10.00 -1.75
CA VAL A 240 17.24 -8.75 -2.06
C VAL A 240 18.76 -8.97 -2.10
N ARG A 241 19.43 -8.17 -2.92
CA ARG A 241 20.86 -7.94 -2.81
C ARG A 241 21.08 -6.91 -1.71
N GLY A 242 21.95 -7.22 -0.75
CA GLY A 242 22.20 -6.38 0.43
C GLY A 242 22.69 -4.98 0.11
N LEU A 243 23.11 -4.27 1.15
CA LEU A 243 23.64 -2.91 1.04
C LEU A 243 24.78 -2.84 0.02
N LYS A 244 24.80 -1.75 -0.76
CA LYS A 244 25.94 -1.38 -1.55
C LYS A 244 26.99 -0.76 -0.62
N ILE A 245 28.15 -1.41 -0.57
CA ILE A 245 29.31 -0.99 0.22
C ILE A 245 30.43 -0.51 -0.73
N ARG A 246 31.42 0.16 -0.18
CA ARG A 246 32.58 0.60 -0.96
C ARG A 246 33.50 -0.58 -1.22
N VAL A 247 33.65 -0.91 -2.51
CA VAL A 247 34.62 -1.92 -2.99
C VAL A 247 35.62 -1.25 -3.93
N PRO A 248 36.83 -1.85 -4.16
CA PRO A 248 37.78 -1.30 -5.12
C PRO A 248 37.18 -1.06 -6.50
N SER A 249 37.59 0.01 -7.16
CA SER A 249 37.09 0.39 -8.51
C SER A 249 37.23 -0.71 -9.55
N ASN A 250 38.27 -1.55 -9.40
CA ASN A 250 38.57 -2.66 -10.30
C ASN A 250 37.92 -4.00 -9.88
N TYR A 251 37.08 -4.02 -8.84
CA TYR A 251 36.34 -5.22 -8.42
C TYR A 251 35.19 -5.54 -9.36
N ASN A 252 35.07 -6.84 -9.71
CA ASN A 252 33.98 -7.36 -10.53
C ASN A 252 33.04 -8.21 -9.65
N GLU A 253 31.79 -7.71 -9.43
CA GLU A 253 30.79 -8.38 -8.58
C GLU A 253 30.34 -9.75 -9.13
N ALA A 254 30.30 -9.89 -10.48
CA ALA A 254 29.77 -11.10 -11.10
C ALA A 254 30.71 -12.31 -10.98
N SER A 255 32.01 -12.05 -10.92
CA SER A 255 33.07 -13.08 -10.86
C SER A 255 33.89 -13.06 -9.57
N ASN A 256 33.63 -12.09 -8.67
CA ASN A 256 34.44 -11.84 -7.48
C ASN A 256 35.94 -11.69 -7.76
N THR A 257 36.28 -11.06 -8.89
CA THR A 257 37.66 -10.87 -9.34
C THR A 257 38.06 -9.39 -9.39
N TYR A 258 39.34 -9.13 -9.60
CA TYR A 258 39.91 -7.78 -9.68
C TYR A 258 40.63 -7.60 -11.01
N ASP A 259 40.18 -6.63 -11.79
CA ASP A 259 40.70 -6.35 -13.14
C ASP A 259 41.81 -5.31 -13.10
N GLY A 260 43.00 -5.69 -13.55
CA GLY A 260 44.14 -4.78 -13.64
C GLY A 260 44.71 -4.31 -12.31
N VAL A 261 45.35 -3.15 -12.32
CA VAL A 261 45.96 -2.52 -11.13
C VAL A 261 44.93 -1.59 -10.48
N TRP A 262 44.72 -1.76 -9.17
CA TRP A 262 43.88 -0.83 -8.44
C TRP A 262 44.54 0.53 -8.25
N ASP A 263 43.82 1.58 -8.52
CA ASP A 263 44.27 2.99 -8.43
C ASP A 263 44.02 3.64 -7.05
N GLY A 264 43.49 2.86 -6.07
CA GLY A 264 43.14 3.35 -4.75
C GLY A 264 41.70 3.91 -4.66
N SER A 265 40.96 3.99 -5.77
CA SER A 265 39.59 4.48 -5.77
C SER A 265 38.57 3.35 -5.46
N PHE A 266 37.38 3.77 -5.02
CA PHE A 266 36.29 2.86 -4.66
C PHE A 266 35.03 3.14 -5.48
N LYS A 267 34.19 2.13 -5.60
CA LYS A 267 32.83 2.23 -6.15
C LYS A 267 31.81 1.51 -5.27
N PRO A 268 30.52 1.94 -5.24
CA PRO A 268 29.50 1.27 -4.48
C PRO A 268 28.98 0.03 -5.23
N LEU A 269 29.11 -1.15 -4.63
CA LEU A 269 28.54 -2.41 -5.11
C LEU A 269 28.08 -3.29 -3.93
N SER A 270 27.18 -4.24 -4.20
CA SER A 270 26.91 -5.31 -3.24
C SER A 270 28.07 -6.30 -3.25
N SER A 271 28.56 -6.66 -2.08
CA SER A 271 29.64 -7.63 -1.95
C SER A 271 29.47 -8.46 -0.68
N SER A 272 29.76 -9.75 -0.77
CA SER A 272 29.86 -10.66 0.37
C SER A 272 31.29 -10.80 0.92
N ASN A 273 32.25 -10.12 0.31
CA ASN A 273 33.65 -10.17 0.70
C ASN A 273 33.83 -9.55 2.10
N PRO A 274 34.35 -10.33 3.10
CA PRO A 274 34.43 -9.87 4.48
C PRO A 274 35.40 -8.71 4.68
N ALA A 275 36.41 -8.53 3.82
CA ALA A 275 37.34 -7.40 3.93
C ALA A 275 36.62 -6.07 3.58
N TRP A 276 35.79 -6.06 2.53
CA TRP A 276 35.06 -4.84 2.13
C TRP A 276 33.90 -4.56 3.10
N ILE A 277 33.26 -5.59 3.65
CA ILE A 277 32.25 -5.44 4.72
C ILE A 277 32.93 -4.82 5.96
N LEU A 278 34.10 -5.33 6.37
CA LEU A 278 34.85 -4.78 7.50
C LEU A 278 35.26 -3.32 7.23
N PHE A 279 35.73 -3.00 6.01
CA PHE A 279 36.09 -1.64 5.63
C PHE A 279 34.90 -0.69 5.76
N ASP A 280 33.73 -1.13 5.29
CA ASP A 280 32.51 -0.32 5.40
C ASP A 280 32.10 -0.13 6.87
N LEU A 281 32.10 -1.18 7.70
CA LEU A 281 31.82 -1.07 9.12
C LEU A 281 32.79 -0.18 9.89
N LEU A 282 34.08 -0.14 9.49
CA LEU A 282 35.07 0.73 10.12
C LEU A 282 34.90 2.19 9.72
N THR A 283 34.52 2.47 8.48
CA THR A 283 34.55 3.83 7.89
C THR A 283 33.17 4.47 7.71
N ASN A 284 32.10 3.71 7.86
CA ASN A 284 30.74 4.25 7.74
C ASN A 284 30.37 5.04 9.00
N SER A 285 30.04 6.32 8.84
CA SER A 285 29.70 7.23 9.93
C SER A 285 28.29 7.04 10.48
N ARG A 286 27.41 6.33 9.75
CA ARG A 286 25.99 6.20 10.08
C ARG A 286 25.73 5.00 11.00
N TYR A 287 26.20 3.80 10.61
CA TYR A 287 25.97 2.56 11.33
C TYR A 287 27.28 1.85 11.78
N GLY A 288 28.42 2.40 11.40
CA GLY A 288 29.72 1.86 11.71
C GLY A 288 30.55 2.76 12.65
N LEU A 289 31.85 2.57 12.59
CA LEU A 289 32.83 3.29 13.44
C LEU A 289 33.40 4.55 12.77
N GLY A 290 32.83 5.01 11.66
CA GLY A 290 33.38 6.10 10.86
C GLY A 290 33.45 7.48 11.55
N GLN A 291 32.82 7.63 12.73
CA GLN A 291 33.02 8.79 13.58
C GLN A 291 34.36 8.76 14.34
N TYR A 292 34.95 7.57 14.49
CA TYR A 292 36.18 7.32 15.26
C TYR A 292 37.33 6.85 14.39
N VAL A 293 37.03 6.15 13.29
CA VAL A 293 38.02 5.56 12.39
C VAL A 293 37.95 6.29 11.03
N SER A 294 39.01 6.99 10.68
CA SER A 294 39.18 7.57 9.36
C SER A 294 39.84 6.59 8.41
N GLU A 295 39.59 6.73 7.12
CA GLU A 295 40.21 5.91 6.07
C GLU A 295 41.74 5.94 6.10
N SER A 296 42.33 7.08 6.50
CA SER A 296 43.77 7.25 6.67
C SER A 296 44.40 6.40 7.79
N MET A 297 43.60 5.83 8.70
CA MET A 297 44.04 4.90 9.74
C MET A 297 44.10 3.46 9.26
N ILE A 298 43.66 3.18 8.05
CA ILE A 298 43.58 1.83 7.49
C ILE A 298 44.66 1.64 6.40
N ASP A 299 45.43 0.61 6.49
CA ASP A 299 46.33 0.22 5.40
C ASP A 299 45.52 -0.40 4.24
N LEU A 300 45.15 0.44 3.29
CA LEU A 300 44.33 0.05 2.14
C LEU A 300 45.03 -0.98 1.25
N GLY A 301 46.37 -0.96 1.20
CA GLY A 301 47.16 -1.92 0.42
C GLY A 301 47.08 -3.33 1.00
N GLN A 302 47.23 -3.47 2.31
CA GLN A 302 47.05 -4.75 2.99
C GLN A 302 45.60 -5.19 2.94
N LEU A 303 44.65 -4.30 3.15
CA LEU A 303 43.22 -4.60 3.06
C LEU A 303 42.85 -5.14 1.67
N TYR A 304 43.39 -4.52 0.61
CA TYR A 304 43.17 -4.99 -0.76
C TYR A 304 43.73 -6.42 -0.99
N GLN A 305 44.88 -6.72 -0.45
CA GLN A 305 45.42 -8.10 -0.51
C GLN A 305 44.54 -9.08 0.25
N ILE A 306 44.06 -8.72 1.42
CA ILE A 306 43.12 -9.55 2.19
C ILE A 306 41.83 -9.74 1.41
N GLY A 307 41.28 -8.67 0.80
CA GLY A 307 40.09 -8.76 -0.02
C GLY A 307 40.26 -9.73 -1.19
N ARG A 308 41.37 -9.66 -1.90
CA ARG A 308 41.68 -10.62 -2.96
C ARG A 308 41.78 -12.06 -2.45
N TYR A 309 42.44 -12.28 -1.32
CA TYR A 309 42.53 -13.61 -0.70
C TYR A 309 41.17 -14.16 -0.30
N CYS A 310 40.27 -13.33 0.20
CA CYS A 310 38.91 -13.75 0.57
C CYS A 310 38.03 -14.14 -0.63
N ASP A 311 38.38 -13.70 -1.83
CA ASP A 311 37.67 -14.05 -3.07
C ASP A 311 38.34 -15.20 -3.84
N GLU A 312 39.45 -15.76 -3.32
CA GLU A 312 40.07 -16.94 -3.93
C GLU A 312 39.18 -18.17 -3.74
N GLU A 313 38.93 -18.87 -4.84
CA GLU A 313 38.22 -20.14 -4.80
C GLU A 313 39.12 -21.19 -4.08
N VAL A 314 38.55 -21.82 -3.07
CA VAL A 314 39.20 -22.92 -2.37
C VAL A 314 38.41 -24.21 -2.60
N ASP A 315 39.16 -25.32 -2.78
CA ASP A 315 38.52 -26.61 -2.90
C ASP A 315 37.99 -27.00 -1.51
N ASP A 316 36.70 -27.24 -1.42
CA ASP A 316 36.00 -27.61 -0.18
C ASP A 316 35.97 -29.12 0.09
N GLY A 317 36.65 -29.87 -0.76
CA GLY A 317 36.73 -31.35 -0.67
C GLY A 317 35.52 -32.02 -1.27
#